data_da4eb732726d37e3a340f05416a6c367
#
_entry.id   da4eb732726d37e3a340f05416a6c367
#
_cell.length_a   1.000
_cell.length_b   1.000
_cell.length_c   1.000
_cell.angle_alpha   90.00
_cell.angle_beta   90.00
_cell.angle_gamma   90.00
#
_symmetry.space_group_name_H-M   'P 1'
#
loop_
_entity.id
_entity.type
_entity.pdbx_description
1 polymer ?
#
loop_
_entity_poly.entity_id
_entity_poly.type
_entity_poly.pdbx_seq_one_letter_code
_entity_poly.pdbx_strand_id
1 'polypeptide(L)'
;MKMYIPLLALAAVMAVGCGDDDDGMTGPDNSTALGFFVSSSTSATGNLGGLAGADGRCQGLAAAVGAGSRTWRAYLSTSSVNARDRIGSGPWRNANGAVVANNLTELHARTGDAALFVDERGTRINGQWSGSPSPVQHDVLTGSTADGRVMAGLTCSDWTSASASEAAQVGHSDGLGPNMSTTGSLPSWNSAHANESCANTAPRGGSGRIYCFAVN
;
A
#
# COMPACT_ATOMS: atom_id res chain seq x y z
N MET A 1 -30.94 17.76 88.18
CA MET A 1 -29.77 17.03 87.63
C MET A 1 -30.28 16.24 86.40
N LYS A 2 -30.10 16.77 85.18
CA LYS A 2 -30.60 16.19 83.97
C LYS A 2 -29.44 15.45 83.27
N MET A 3 -29.59 14.15 83.13
CA MET A 3 -28.64 13.28 82.53
C MET A 3 -28.93 13.21 81.03
N TYR A 4 -27.99 13.66 80.21
CA TYR A 4 -28.06 13.53 78.75
C TYR A 4 -27.32 12.27 78.33
N ILE A 5 -28.02 11.42 77.61
CA ILE A 5 -27.44 10.22 76.89
C ILE A 5 -27.13 10.65 75.48
N PRO A 6 -25.90 10.47 74.98
CA PRO A 6 -25.63 10.74 73.60
C PRO A 6 -26.02 9.49 72.78
N LEU A 7 -26.76 9.73 71.69
CA LEU A 7 -27.12 8.76 70.66
C LEU A 7 -25.91 8.57 69.74
N LEU A 8 -25.39 7.37 69.70
CA LEU A 8 -24.36 6.98 68.69
C LEU A 8 -25.06 6.74 67.36
N ALA A 9 -24.77 7.58 66.37
CA ALA A 9 -25.18 7.36 65.01
C ALA A 9 -24.15 6.44 64.32
N LEU A 10 -24.60 5.26 63.95
CA LEU A 10 -23.83 4.30 63.16
C LEU A 10 -23.89 4.72 61.66
N ALA A 11 -22.81 5.28 61.15
CA ALA A 11 -22.70 5.58 59.72
C ALA A 11 -22.33 4.31 58.95
N ALA A 12 -23.28 3.79 58.17
CA ALA A 12 -23.01 2.73 57.21
C ALA A 12 -22.29 3.32 55.97
N VAL A 13 -21.03 2.99 55.81
CA VAL A 13 -20.27 3.29 54.58
C VAL A 13 -20.66 2.29 53.52
N MET A 14 -21.49 2.72 52.55
CA MET A 14 -21.70 1.97 51.33
C MET A 14 -20.47 2.21 50.45
N ALA A 15 -19.64 1.19 50.27
CA ALA A 15 -18.62 1.14 49.22
C ALA A 15 -19.35 1.00 47.88
N VAL A 16 -19.45 2.11 47.14
CA VAL A 16 -19.79 2.06 45.71
C VAL A 16 -18.54 1.57 45.00
N GLY A 17 -18.57 0.30 44.59
CA GLY A 17 -17.59 -0.24 43.64
C GLY A 17 -17.79 0.45 42.28
N CYS A 18 -16.90 1.36 41.90
CA CYS A 18 -16.73 1.72 40.48
C CYS A 18 -16.23 0.48 39.78
N GLY A 19 -17.13 -0.21 39.07
CA GLY A 19 -16.75 -1.08 37.99
C GLY A 19 -16.17 -0.18 36.89
N ASP A 20 -14.88 -0.25 36.66
CA ASP A 20 -14.27 0.22 35.42
C ASP A 20 -14.73 -0.75 34.31
N ASP A 21 -15.93 -0.53 33.78
CA ASP A 21 -16.30 -1.01 32.46
C ASP A 21 -15.50 -0.14 31.48
N ASP A 22 -14.25 -0.55 31.28
CA ASP A 22 -13.42 -0.08 30.18
C ASP A 22 -14.00 -0.69 28.89
N ASP A 23 -15.20 -0.19 28.51
CA ASP A 23 -15.73 -0.33 27.17
C ASP A 23 -14.80 0.46 26.26
N GLY A 24 -13.62 -0.11 26.04
CA GLY A 24 -12.76 0.25 24.94
C GLY A 24 -13.60 0.14 23.67
N MET A 25 -14.22 1.26 23.27
CA MET A 25 -14.65 1.46 21.90
C MET A 25 -13.40 1.36 21.03
N THR A 26 -13.00 0.11 20.72
CA THR A 26 -12.22 -0.16 19.54
C THR A 26 -13.15 0.20 18.38
N GLY A 27 -13.08 1.45 17.92
CA GLY A 27 -13.59 1.80 16.62
C GLY A 27 -13.10 0.73 15.63
N PRO A 28 -13.77 0.48 14.51
CA PRO A 28 -13.36 -0.56 13.58
C PRO A 28 -11.87 -0.36 13.32
N ASP A 29 -11.07 -1.35 13.69
CA ASP A 29 -9.62 -1.32 13.52
C ASP A 29 -9.33 -1.27 12.01
N ASN A 30 -9.30 -0.05 11.48
CA ASN A 30 -9.08 0.22 10.05
C ASN A 30 -7.70 -0.29 9.60
N SER A 31 -6.81 -0.52 10.58
CA SER A 31 -5.49 -1.09 10.35
C SER A 31 -5.55 -2.55 9.90
N THR A 32 -6.55 -3.32 10.36
CA THR A 32 -6.75 -4.71 9.95
C THR A 32 -7.42 -4.82 8.58
N ALA A 33 -8.11 -3.77 8.12
CA ALA A 33 -8.75 -3.75 6.82
C ALA A 33 -7.76 -3.40 5.68
N LEU A 34 -6.80 -2.50 5.93
CA LEU A 34 -5.81 -2.09 4.92
C LEU A 34 -4.87 -3.26 4.61
N GLY A 35 -4.84 -3.70 3.38
CA GLY A 35 -4.00 -4.79 2.90
C GLY A 35 -3.20 -4.46 1.64
N PHE A 36 -3.52 -3.33 0.99
CA PHE A 36 -2.91 -2.88 -0.25
C PHE A 36 -2.92 -1.36 -0.37
N PHE A 37 -1.86 -0.79 -0.92
CA PHE A 37 -1.83 0.59 -1.40
C PHE A 37 -0.73 0.82 -2.44
N VAL A 38 -0.84 1.92 -3.19
CA VAL A 38 0.26 2.49 -3.99
C VAL A 38 1.02 3.48 -3.11
N SER A 39 2.34 3.42 -3.03
CA SER A 39 3.10 4.33 -2.16
C SER A 39 2.80 5.80 -2.47
N SER A 40 2.47 6.63 -1.48
CA SER A 40 2.37 8.09 -1.63
C SER A 40 3.76 8.70 -1.86
N SER A 41 4.80 8.10 -1.31
CA SER A 41 6.18 8.51 -1.52
C SER A 41 6.69 8.08 -2.89
N THR A 42 7.59 8.91 -3.43
CA THR A 42 8.20 8.73 -4.74
C THR A 42 9.69 8.42 -4.63
N SER A 43 10.32 8.00 -5.74
CA SER A 43 11.77 7.85 -5.84
C SER A 43 12.23 8.43 -7.18
N ALA A 44 13.24 9.30 -7.15
CA ALA A 44 13.78 9.86 -8.37
C ALA A 44 14.46 8.80 -9.26
N THR A 45 14.95 7.71 -8.67
CA THR A 45 15.68 6.66 -9.37
C THR A 45 15.12 5.26 -9.06
N GLY A 46 15.55 4.27 -9.85
CA GLY A 46 15.25 2.85 -9.64
C GLY A 46 16.03 2.21 -8.48
N ASN A 47 16.98 2.94 -7.89
CA ASN A 47 17.65 2.47 -6.67
C ASN A 47 16.75 2.68 -5.44
N LEU A 48 16.12 1.62 -5.02
CA LEU A 48 15.22 1.59 -3.86
C LEU A 48 15.91 1.02 -2.60
N GLY A 49 17.21 0.72 -2.66
CA GLY A 49 17.93 -0.01 -1.63
C GLY A 49 17.63 -1.51 -1.65
N GLY A 50 17.36 -2.06 -2.84
CA GLY A 50 16.93 -3.44 -3.02
C GLY A 50 15.53 -3.71 -2.48
N LEU A 51 15.18 -4.99 -2.34
CA LEU A 51 13.88 -5.39 -1.76
C LEU A 51 13.73 -4.92 -0.31
N ALA A 52 14.82 -4.92 0.47
CA ALA A 52 14.77 -4.51 1.87
C ALA A 52 14.41 -3.02 2.03
N GLY A 53 15.00 -2.14 1.21
CA GLY A 53 14.67 -0.73 1.21
C GLY A 53 13.25 -0.45 0.76
N ALA A 54 12.78 -1.14 -0.29
CA ALA A 54 11.41 -1.04 -0.77
C ALA A 54 10.38 -1.55 0.26
N ASP A 55 10.66 -2.68 0.92
CA ASP A 55 9.82 -3.22 2.01
C ASP A 55 9.76 -2.25 3.19
N GLY A 56 10.92 -1.68 3.58
CA GLY A 56 10.99 -0.67 4.64
C GLY A 56 10.16 0.58 4.32
N ARG A 57 10.11 1.01 3.03
CA ARG A 57 9.23 2.09 2.59
C ARG A 57 7.75 1.71 2.78
N CYS A 58 7.34 0.51 2.34
CA CYS A 58 5.98 0.02 2.52
C CYS A 58 5.59 -0.05 4.01
N GLN A 59 6.47 -0.60 4.84
CA GLN A 59 6.26 -0.71 6.29
C GLN A 59 6.11 0.67 6.96
N GLY A 60 6.97 1.63 6.59
CA GLY A 60 6.92 2.99 7.14
C GLY A 60 5.65 3.74 6.75
N LEU A 61 5.19 3.64 5.49
CA LEU A 61 3.96 4.27 5.04
C LEU A 61 2.73 3.65 5.71
N ALA A 62 2.69 2.32 5.84
CA ALA A 62 1.63 1.63 6.56
C ALA A 62 1.59 2.03 8.05
N ALA A 63 2.74 2.13 8.71
CA ALA A 63 2.83 2.57 10.10
C ALA A 63 2.30 4.01 10.29
N ALA A 64 2.55 4.89 9.33
CA ALA A 64 2.09 6.29 9.37
C ALA A 64 0.55 6.44 9.34
N VAL A 65 -0.18 5.40 8.91
CA VAL A 65 -1.65 5.35 8.89
C VAL A 65 -2.23 4.32 9.87
N GLY A 66 -1.43 3.87 10.85
CA GLY A 66 -1.89 2.94 11.89
C GLY A 66 -1.91 1.46 11.49
N ALA A 67 -1.43 1.10 10.28
CA ALA A 67 -1.39 -0.27 9.79
C ALA A 67 -0.01 -0.96 9.96
N GLY A 68 0.85 -0.41 10.82
CA GLY A 68 2.23 -0.87 11.03
C GLY A 68 2.38 -2.19 11.79
N SER A 69 1.31 -2.71 12.41
CA SER A 69 1.32 -4.00 13.10
C SER A 69 1.42 -5.21 12.14
N ARG A 70 1.07 -5.00 10.87
CA ARG A 70 1.19 -6.01 9.82
C ARG A 70 2.57 -5.99 9.16
N THR A 71 2.99 -7.10 8.56
CA THR A 71 4.19 -7.17 7.73
C THR A 71 3.87 -6.71 6.32
N TRP A 72 4.63 -5.72 5.82
CA TRP A 72 4.41 -5.14 4.50
C TRP A 72 5.55 -5.47 3.54
N ARG A 73 5.19 -5.79 2.30
CA ARG A 73 6.12 -6.10 1.22
C ARG A 73 5.83 -5.29 -0.03
N ALA A 74 6.88 -4.83 -0.68
CA ALA A 74 6.78 -4.24 -2.00
C ALA A 74 6.52 -5.33 -3.07
N TYR A 75 5.61 -5.06 -4.00
CA TYR A 75 5.39 -5.90 -5.18
C TYR A 75 6.47 -5.63 -6.22
N LEU A 76 7.61 -6.23 -6.03
CA LEU A 76 8.78 -6.06 -6.88
C LEU A 76 9.40 -7.43 -7.17
N SER A 77 9.65 -7.72 -8.46
CA SER A 77 10.45 -8.89 -8.85
C SER A 77 11.94 -8.54 -8.86
N THR A 78 12.77 -9.53 -8.58
CA THR A 78 14.22 -9.49 -8.77
C THR A 78 14.63 -10.64 -9.68
N SER A 79 15.91 -10.71 -10.05
CA SER A 79 16.46 -11.81 -10.85
C SER A 79 16.21 -13.19 -10.26
N SER A 80 15.96 -13.29 -8.96
CA SER A 80 15.78 -14.55 -8.20
C SER A 80 14.44 -14.71 -7.50
N VAL A 81 13.60 -13.65 -7.45
CA VAL A 81 12.33 -13.67 -6.71
C VAL A 81 11.22 -13.04 -7.55
N ASN A 82 10.09 -13.71 -7.67
CA ASN A 82 8.92 -13.15 -8.33
C ASN A 82 8.12 -12.27 -7.35
N ALA A 83 7.57 -11.17 -7.82
CA ALA A 83 6.75 -10.27 -6.99
C ALA A 83 5.52 -10.99 -6.42
N ARG A 84 4.87 -11.86 -7.22
CA ARG A 84 3.70 -12.63 -6.79
C ARG A 84 3.94 -13.53 -5.58
N ASP A 85 5.17 -14.01 -5.44
CA ASP A 85 5.53 -14.96 -4.36
C ASP A 85 5.85 -14.24 -3.04
N ARG A 86 5.82 -12.90 -3.03
CA ARG A 86 6.18 -12.06 -1.88
C ARG A 86 5.01 -11.51 -1.10
N ILE A 87 3.82 -11.47 -1.69
CA ILE A 87 2.69 -10.66 -1.20
C ILE A 87 1.60 -11.44 -0.46
N GLY A 88 1.80 -12.73 -0.21
CA GLY A 88 0.79 -13.57 0.45
C GLY A 88 -0.34 -13.99 -0.50
N SER A 89 -1.49 -14.34 0.06
CA SER A 89 -2.61 -14.95 -0.68
C SER A 89 -3.87 -14.08 -0.76
N GLY A 90 -3.94 -12.94 -0.06
CA GLY A 90 -5.13 -12.09 0.04
C GLY A 90 -6.13 -12.59 1.11
N PRO A 91 -7.34 -12.03 1.18
CA PRO A 91 -7.81 -10.89 0.40
C PRO A 91 -7.09 -9.58 0.75
N TRP A 92 -6.99 -8.68 -0.22
CA TRP A 92 -6.40 -7.35 0.00
C TRP A 92 -7.46 -6.26 -0.19
N ARG A 93 -7.47 -5.31 0.75
CA ARG A 93 -8.33 -4.14 0.71
C ARG A 93 -7.46 -2.88 0.68
N ASN A 94 -7.95 -1.86 -0.01
CA ASN A 94 -7.31 -0.54 -0.03
C ASN A 94 -7.73 0.29 1.20
N ALA A 95 -7.17 1.49 1.32
CA ALA A 95 -7.44 2.40 2.44
C ALA A 95 -8.90 2.87 2.53
N ASN A 96 -9.68 2.76 1.45
CA ASN A 96 -11.12 3.05 1.42
C ASN A 96 -11.98 1.81 1.76
N GLY A 97 -11.36 0.69 2.18
CA GLY A 97 -12.05 -0.56 2.52
C GLY A 97 -12.48 -1.41 1.33
N ALA A 98 -12.27 -0.93 0.09
CA ALA A 98 -12.65 -1.67 -1.11
C ALA A 98 -11.73 -2.88 -1.35
N VAL A 99 -12.31 -4.02 -1.74
CA VAL A 99 -11.54 -5.22 -2.08
C VAL A 99 -10.80 -5.00 -3.40
N VAL A 100 -9.47 -5.04 -3.35
CA VAL A 100 -8.62 -4.99 -4.54
C VAL A 100 -8.60 -6.35 -5.23
N ALA A 101 -8.41 -7.42 -4.48
CA ALA A 101 -8.52 -8.79 -4.97
C ALA A 101 -8.71 -9.76 -3.79
N ASN A 102 -9.39 -10.87 -4.03
CA ASN A 102 -9.58 -11.91 -3.01
C ASN A 102 -8.41 -12.90 -2.96
N ASN A 103 -7.66 -13.04 -4.05
CA ASN A 103 -6.54 -13.97 -4.16
C ASN A 103 -5.60 -13.57 -5.31
N LEU A 104 -4.47 -14.27 -5.43
CA LEU A 104 -3.46 -14.03 -6.47
C LEU A 104 -4.01 -14.16 -7.90
N THR A 105 -4.90 -15.11 -8.16
CA THR A 105 -5.48 -15.31 -9.50
C THR A 105 -6.31 -14.10 -9.90
N GLU A 106 -7.19 -13.65 -9.02
CA GLU A 106 -8.01 -12.46 -9.26
C GLU A 106 -7.14 -11.21 -9.41
N LEU A 107 -6.12 -11.04 -8.56
CA LEU A 107 -5.21 -9.91 -8.63
C LEU A 107 -4.52 -9.80 -9.99
N HIS A 108 -3.96 -10.91 -10.49
CA HIS A 108 -3.23 -10.90 -11.77
C HIS A 108 -4.14 -10.91 -13.01
N ALA A 109 -5.43 -11.21 -12.84
CA ALA A 109 -6.42 -11.07 -13.90
C ALA A 109 -6.98 -9.65 -14.04
N ARG A 110 -6.64 -8.73 -13.12
CA ARG A 110 -7.16 -7.35 -13.12
C ARG A 110 -6.42 -6.45 -14.09
N THR A 111 -7.13 -5.40 -14.51
CA THR A 111 -6.55 -4.14 -15.01
C THR A 111 -6.31 -3.17 -13.86
N GLY A 112 -5.52 -2.13 -14.08
CA GLY A 112 -5.46 -0.99 -13.18
C GLY A 112 -6.83 -0.30 -13.06
N ASP A 113 -7.03 0.39 -11.94
CA ASP A 113 -8.28 1.11 -11.64
C ASP A 113 -7.98 2.25 -10.67
N ALA A 114 -8.13 3.49 -11.11
CA ALA A 114 -7.82 4.69 -10.32
C ALA A 114 -8.62 4.79 -9.01
N ALA A 115 -9.78 4.14 -8.91
CA ALA A 115 -10.58 4.14 -7.68
C ALA A 115 -10.15 3.08 -6.67
N LEU A 116 -9.50 2.02 -7.13
CA LEU A 116 -9.02 0.91 -6.30
C LEU A 116 -7.54 1.03 -5.94
N PHE A 117 -6.70 1.50 -6.87
CA PHE A 117 -5.25 1.62 -6.68
C PHE A 117 -4.89 2.99 -6.12
N VAL A 118 -5.32 3.22 -4.89
CA VAL A 118 -5.10 4.46 -4.13
C VAL A 118 -3.89 4.34 -3.22
N ASP A 119 -3.42 5.48 -2.68
CA ASP A 119 -2.33 5.48 -1.70
C ASP A 119 -2.79 4.99 -0.31
N GLU A 120 -1.87 4.95 0.65
CA GLU A 120 -2.13 4.50 2.02
C GLU A 120 -3.15 5.37 2.78
N ARG A 121 -3.50 6.54 2.26
CA ARG A 121 -4.50 7.47 2.80
C ARG A 121 -5.82 7.45 2.03
N GLY A 122 -5.92 6.62 0.97
CA GLY A 122 -7.10 6.55 0.12
C GLY A 122 -7.15 7.61 -0.98
N THR A 123 -6.03 8.31 -1.24
CA THR A 123 -5.93 9.32 -2.30
C THR A 123 -5.63 8.65 -3.64
N ARG A 124 -6.32 9.05 -4.69
CA ARG A 124 -6.06 8.57 -6.05
C ARG A 124 -4.69 9.05 -6.53
N ILE A 125 -3.99 8.16 -7.23
CA ILE A 125 -2.74 8.51 -7.90
C ILE A 125 -3.06 9.32 -9.17
N ASN A 126 -2.31 10.41 -9.39
CA ASN A 126 -2.44 11.18 -10.63
C ASN A 126 -2.15 10.30 -11.84
N GLY A 127 -3.06 10.26 -12.79
CA GLY A 127 -2.99 9.35 -13.92
C GLY A 127 -3.61 9.92 -15.19
N GLN A 128 -4.09 9.05 -16.07
CA GLN A 128 -4.77 9.41 -17.32
C GLN A 128 -6.30 9.47 -17.17
N TRP A 129 -6.86 9.22 -15.98
CA TRP A 129 -8.29 9.30 -15.73
C TRP A 129 -8.81 10.73 -15.82
N SER A 130 -10.08 10.89 -16.24
CA SER A 130 -10.70 12.19 -16.48
C SER A 130 -10.71 13.09 -15.24
N GLY A 131 -10.13 14.29 -15.36
CA GLY A 131 -10.01 15.25 -14.25
C GLY A 131 -8.80 14.99 -13.33
N SER A 132 -7.90 14.07 -13.70
CA SER A 132 -6.66 13.84 -12.94
C SER A 132 -5.77 15.08 -12.93
N PRO A 133 -5.16 15.44 -11.78
CA PRO A 133 -4.16 16.50 -11.72
C PRO A 133 -2.88 16.13 -12.49
N SER A 134 -2.14 17.15 -12.93
CA SER A 134 -0.77 16.99 -13.44
C SER A 134 0.25 17.10 -12.30
N PRO A 135 1.43 16.50 -12.44
CA PRO A 135 1.86 15.57 -13.51
C PRO A 135 1.24 14.17 -13.35
N VAL A 136 1.18 13.42 -14.45
CA VAL A 136 0.84 11.98 -14.43
C VAL A 136 1.92 11.23 -13.65
N GLN A 137 1.50 10.30 -12.78
CA GLN A 137 2.39 9.54 -11.88
C GLN A 137 1.92 8.07 -11.71
N HIS A 138 1.18 7.55 -12.67
CA HIS A 138 0.51 6.25 -12.61
C HIS A 138 1.40 5.05 -12.92
N ASP A 139 2.60 5.30 -13.49
CA ASP A 139 3.59 4.25 -13.72
C ASP A 139 4.20 3.82 -12.39
N VAL A 140 3.90 2.62 -11.98
CA VAL A 140 4.37 2.03 -10.74
C VAL A 140 5.42 0.96 -11.03
N LEU A 141 6.57 1.03 -10.37
CA LEU A 141 7.68 0.08 -10.54
C LEU A 141 7.26 -1.31 -10.07
N THR A 142 7.55 -2.34 -10.89
CA THR A 142 7.21 -3.73 -10.56
C THR A 142 8.32 -4.73 -10.95
N GLY A 143 9.01 -4.51 -12.06
CA GLY A 143 9.96 -5.47 -12.62
C GLY A 143 9.31 -6.79 -13.02
N SER A 144 7.99 -6.79 -13.28
CA SER A 144 7.20 -8.02 -13.36
C SER A 144 6.47 -8.15 -14.71
N THR A 145 6.27 -9.39 -15.14
CA THR A 145 5.29 -9.77 -16.16
C THR A 145 3.88 -9.66 -15.64
N ALA A 146 2.86 -9.74 -16.49
CA ALA A 146 1.46 -9.61 -16.10
C ALA A 146 1.02 -10.67 -15.07
N ASP A 147 1.63 -11.85 -15.08
CA ASP A 147 1.38 -12.92 -14.11
C ASP A 147 2.24 -12.81 -12.83
N GLY A 148 3.01 -11.71 -12.68
CA GLY A 148 3.77 -11.39 -11.47
C GLY A 148 5.12 -12.08 -11.35
N ARG A 149 5.63 -12.67 -12.44
CA ARG A 149 6.99 -13.24 -12.51
C ARG A 149 7.99 -12.16 -12.90
N VAL A 150 9.29 -12.45 -12.74
CA VAL A 150 10.32 -11.50 -13.13
C VAL A 150 10.26 -11.17 -14.64
N MET A 151 10.32 -9.90 -14.96
CA MET A 151 10.63 -9.40 -16.30
C MET A 151 12.14 -9.25 -16.43
N ALA A 152 12.79 -10.21 -17.07
CA ALA A 152 14.24 -10.27 -17.15
C ALA A 152 14.85 -8.98 -17.71
N GLY A 153 15.87 -8.45 -17.05
CA GLY A 153 16.58 -7.23 -17.46
C GLY A 153 15.83 -5.92 -17.12
N LEU A 154 14.63 -5.97 -16.51
CA LEU A 154 13.82 -4.78 -16.21
C LEU A 154 13.54 -4.65 -14.71
N THR A 155 14.59 -4.77 -13.89
CA THR A 155 14.52 -4.70 -12.42
C THR A 155 15.46 -3.65 -11.82
N CYS A 156 16.09 -2.78 -12.64
CA CYS A 156 17.12 -1.84 -12.17
C CYS A 156 18.17 -2.54 -11.28
N SER A 157 18.76 -3.63 -11.77
CA SER A 157 19.73 -4.47 -11.03
C SER A 157 19.20 -4.82 -9.64
N ASP A 158 18.01 -5.42 -9.61
CA ASP A 158 17.32 -5.82 -8.38
C ASP A 158 17.07 -4.65 -7.40
N TRP A 159 16.73 -3.49 -7.98
CA TRP A 159 16.37 -2.25 -7.28
C TRP A 159 17.55 -1.59 -6.54
N THR A 160 18.77 -1.83 -7.03
CA THR A 160 19.98 -1.23 -6.48
C THR A 160 20.67 -0.25 -7.44
N SER A 161 20.15 -0.11 -8.68
CA SER A 161 20.77 0.72 -9.71
C SER A 161 20.04 2.03 -9.96
N ALA A 162 20.83 3.10 -10.17
CA ALA A 162 20.41 4.39 -10.70
C ALA A 162 21.06 4.65 -12.07
N SER A 163 21.34 3.61 -12.85
CA SER A 163 21.98 3.71 -14.15
C SER A 163 21.03 4.19 -15.25
N ALA A 164 21.52 5.09 -16.12
CA ALA A 164 20.76 5.52 -17.29
C ALA A 164 20.67 4.46 -18.39
N SER A 165 21.52 3.43 -18.35
CA SER A 165 21.52 2.33 -19.31
C SER A 165 20.65 1.13 -18.92
N GLU A 166 20.00 1.20 -17.74
CA GLU A 166 19.10 0.16 -17.25
C GLU A 166 17.68 0.70 -17.14
N ALA A 167 16.69 -0.17 -17.15
CA ALA A 167 15.29 0.16 -17.05
C ALA A 167 14.54 -0.79 -16.10
N ALA A 168 13.32 -0.44 -15.77
CA ALA A 168 12.40 -1.27 -15.00
C ALA A 168 11.07 -1.45 -15.73
N GLN A 169 10.45 -2.61 -15.59
CA GLN A 169 9.05 -2.79 -15.94
C GLN A 169 8.15 -2.02 -14.99
N VAL A 170 7.14 -1.34 -15.55
CA VAL A 170 6.12 -0.61 -14.79
C VAL A 170 4.73 -1.10 -15.16
N GLY A 171 3.78 -0.86 -14.27
CA GLY A 171 2.36 -1.02 -14.54
C GLY A 171 1.60 0.28 -14.31
N HIS A 172 0.43 0.43 -14.94
CA HIS A 172 -0.43 1.60 -14.80
C HIS A 172 -1.44 1.39 -13.68
N SER A 173 -1.32 2.17 -12.60
CA SER A 173 -2.24 2.05 -11.45
C SER A 173 -3.70 2.36 -11.81
N ASP A 174 -3.96 3.17 -12.82
CA ASP A 174 -5.29 3.51 -13.32
C ASP A 174 -5.76 2.65 -14.51
N GLY A 175 -4.88 1.78 -15.06
CA GLY A 175 -5.19 0.94 -16.21
C GLY A 175 -5.36 1.69 -17.53
N LEU A 176 -4.83 2.90 -17.63
CA LEU A 176 -4.99 3.78 -18.78
C LEU A 176 -3.63 4.18 -19.35
N GLY A 177 -3.54 4.24 -20.66
CA GLY A 177 -2.42 4.85 -21.37
C GLY A 177 -2.75 6.28 -21.81
N PRO A 178 -1.87 6.90 -22.61
CA PRO A 178 -2.10 8.25 -23.15
C PRO A 178 -3.48 8.39 -23.77
N ASN A 179 -4.13 9.53 -23.52
CA ASN A 179 -5.50 9.82 -23.96
C ASN A 179 -6.52 8.76 -23.49
N MET A 180 -6.34 8.22 -22.28
CA MET A 180 -7.19 7.17 -21.68
C MET A 180 -7.25 5.88 -22.53
N SER A 181 -6.21 5.59 -23.28
CA SER A 181 -6.13 4.36 -24.10
C SER A 181 -6.08 3.11 -23.23
N THR A 182 -6.81 2.07 -23.64
CA THR A 182 -6.82 0.74 -23.03
C THR A 182 -6.32 -0.34 -23.99
N THR A 183 -5.51 0.03 -25.00
CA THR A 183 -5.00 -0.90 -26.01
C THR A 183 -3.75 -1.65 -25.55
N GLY A 184 -3.58 -2.88 -26.01
CA GLY A 184 -2.39 -3.70 -25.75
C GLY A 184 -2.17 -3.97 -24.26
N SER A 185 -0.95 -3.72 -23.78
CA SER A 185 -0.56 -3.90 -22.38
C SER A 185 -0.89 -2.73 -21.45
N LEU A 186 -1.35 -1.59 -21.98
CA LEU A 186 -1.63 -0.36 -21.20
C LEU A 186 -2.59 -0.57 -20.04
N PRO A 187 -3.62 -1.43 -20.09
CA PRO A 187 -4.48 -1.69 -18.95
C PRO A 187 -3.82 -2.44 -17.79
N SER A 188 -2.65 -3.04 -18.00
CA SER A 188 -2.01 -3.86 -16.98
C SER A 188 -1.53 -3.01 -15.80
N TRP A 189 -2.02 -3.33 -14.60
CA TRP A 189 -1.63 -2.66 -13.38
C TRP A 189 -0.16 -2.91 -13.00
N ASN A 190 0.42 -4.03 -13.47
CA ASN A 190 1.76 -4.48 -13.07
C ASN A 190 2.74 -4.69 -14.22
N SER A 191 2.31 -4.61 -15.49
CA SER A 191 3.17 -4.91 -16.64
C SER A 191 2.74 -4.19 -17.92
N ALA A 192 2.73 -2.85 -17.89
CA ALA A 192 2.31 -2.03 -19.03
C ALA A 192 3.45 -1.84 -20.04
N HIS A 193 4.61 -1.34 -19.61
CA HIS A 193 5.79 -1.10 -20.45
C HIS A 193 7.06 -0.95 -19.58
N ALA A 194 8.22 -0.84 -20.21
CA ALA A 194 9.44 -0.42 -19.53
C ALA A 194 9.45 1.10 -19.36
N ASN A 195 9.98 1.60 -18.22
CA ASN A 195 10.31 3.01 -18.08
C ASN A 195 11.54 3.37 -18.96
N GLU A 196 11.93 4.65 -19.00
CA GLU A 196 13.06 5.04 -19.85
C GLU A 196 14.42 4.65 -19.23
N SER A 197 14.58 4.82 -17.92
CA SER A 197 15.82 4.47 -17.24
C SER A 197 15.67 4.33 -15.74
N CYS A 198 16.65 3.64 -15.12
CA CYS A 198 16.78 3.61 -13.66
C CYS A 198 17.36 4.89 -13.06
N ALA A 199 17.96 5.77 -13.87
CA ALA A 199 18.47 7.06 -13.40
C ALA A 199 17.37 8.09 -13.17
N ASN A 200 16.23 7.96 -13.86
CA ASN A 200 15.10 8.88 -13.73
C ASN A 200 13.78 8.13 -13.94
N THR A 201 12.96 8.08 -12.91
CA THR A 201 11.67 7.40 -12.91
C THR A 201 10.50 8.28 -13.35
N ALA A 202 10.71 9.60 -13.53
CA ALA A 202 9.65 10.55 -13.83
C ALA A 202 9.13 10.54 -15.29
N PRO A 203 9.94 10.26 -16.32
CA PRO A 203 9.46 10.23 -17.69
C PRO A 203 8.31 9.24 -17.92
N ARG A 204 7.47 9.52 -18.92
CA ARG A 204 6.34 8.68 -19.36
C ARG A 204 5.20 8.50 -18.33
N GLY A 205 5.17 9.28 -17.27
CA GLY A 205 4.11 9.16 -16.25
C GLY A 205 4.55 8.42 -15.00
N GLY A 206 5.86 8.28 -14.80
CA GLY A 206 6.43 7.70 -13.60
C GLY A 206 6.68 8.70 -12.48
N SER A 207 6.99 8.20 -11.31
CA SER A 207 7.50 8.95 -10.15
C SER A 207 8.22 8.04 -9.14
N GLY A 208 8.53 6.81 -9.53
CA GLY A 208 9.16 5.81 -8.65
C GLY A 208 8.29 5.34 -7.49
N ARG A 209 6.98 5.27 -7.71
CA ARG A 209 6.03 4.65 -6.79
C ARG A 209 6.16 3.13 -6.85
N ILE A 210 5.74 2.47 -5.79
CA ILE A 210 5.68 1.00 -5.67
C ILE A 210 4.33 0.59 -5.10
N TYR A 211 3.89 -0.63 -5.40
CA TYR A 211 2.74 -1.25 -4.73
C TYR A 211 3.19 -1.91 -3.44
N CYS A 212 2.40 -1.75 -2.39
CA CYS A 212 2.63 -2.30 -1.07
C CYS A 212 1.50 -3.26 -0.68
N PHE A 213 1.86 -4.44 -0.21
CA PHE A 213 0.93 -5.48 0.20
C PHE A 213 1.22 -5.93 1.63
N ALA A 214 0.18 -6.12 2.43
CA ALA A 214 0.27 -6.82 3.69
C ALA A 214 0.27 -8.34 3.43
N VAL A 215 1.20 -9.06 4.06
CA VAL A 215 1.40 -10.50 3.82
C VAL A 215 0.78 -11.40 4.89
N ASN A 216 0.23 -10.82 5.96
CA ASN A 216 -0.42 -11.49 7.09
C ASN A 216 -1.71 -10.77 7.50
#